data_1c1835c8b260f39bdd611dea5e9031ea
#
_entry.id   1c1835c8b260f39bdd611dea5e9031ea
#
_cell.length_a   1.000
_cell.length_b   1.000
_cell.length_c   1.000
_cell.angle_alpha   90.00
_cell.angle_beta   90.00
_cell.angle_gamma   90.00
#
_symmetry.space_group_name_H-M   'P 1'
#
loop_
_entity.id
_entity.type
_entity.pdbx_description
1 polymer ?
#
loop_
_entity_poly.entity_id
_entity_poly.type
_entity_poly.pdbx_seq_one_letter_code
_entity_poly.pdbx_strand_id
1 'polypeptide(L)'
;MIAIFSDLHLGIKGDNQHWHSVAVEFIQDMVKTLKEKNIKDVFFLGDWFHNRNSVDVYTLNSTAKILRLLEDFSIHIFPGNHDLYFSGSTEVSSTSIFQGYNNIKYYDKPARLNIGDKSITLCPWGFNPLNSEIESSDYLFGHFEINTFQMNSSEHLCEEGFKLSDLLKKFNSIFSGHFHKAQFRKYSSGSIVYVGNPFQMNYGEAGDKKGFIILDVDTGKYSYHYNEISPKFIKMTLSSLIRKEPSKIGKEIVNNYLRLAIDKNITVDDMDELIKLLSSCQPLECDIDWDNKGFSSAIDTKTDFVALEIMEAIKEYIGLLDVPNPKEVLQYLQKKYREISNVLG
;
A
#
# COMPACT_ATOMS: atom_id res chain seq x y z
N MET A 1 -26.23 -6.99 -3.18
CA MET A 1 -24.75 -7.08 -3.15
C MET A 1 -24.19 -5.68 -3.19
N ILE A 2 -23.08 -5.45 -2.47
CA ILE A 2 -22.34 -4.19 -2.41
C ILE A 2 -20.85 -4.46 -2.58
N ALA A 3 -20.08 -3.46 -2.99
CA ALA A 3 -18.62 -3.52 -3.03
C ALA A 3 -18.00 -2.72 -1.88
N ILE A 4 -16.88 -3.20 -1.35
CA ILE A 4 -16.16 -2.55 -0.24
C ILE A 4 -14.68 -2.53 -0.57
N PHE A 5 -14.05 -1.34 -0.54
CA PHE A 5 -12.60 -1.17 -0.65
C PHE A 5 -12.11 -0.05 0.29
N SER A 6 -10.81 0.05 0.50
CA SER A 6 -10.22 0.96 1.48
C SER A 6 -8.78 1.31 1.14
N ASP A 7 -8.21 2.29 1.81
CA ASP A 7 -6.77 2.58 1.87
C ASP A 7 -6.14 2.78 0.48
N LEU A 8 -6.73 3.68 -0.34
CA LEU A 8 -6.27 3.96 -1.69
C LEU A 8 -4.95 4.75 -1.71
N HIS A 9 -4.75 5.62 -0.71
CA HIS A 9 -3.55 6.41 -0.48
C HIS A 9 -3.02 7.16 -1.71
N LEU A 10 -3.90 7.86 -2.43
CA LEU A 10 -3.46 8.72 -3.54
C LEU A 10 -2.45 9.76 -3.06
N GLY A 11 -1.38 9.96 -3.83
CA GLY A 11 -0.25 10.82 -3.46
C GLY A 11 0.90 10.09 -2.76
N ILE A 12 0.83 8.76 -2.63
CA ILE A 12 1.93 7.95 -2.08
C ILE A 12 3.22 8.09 -2.90
N LYS A 13 4.38 7.87 -2.26
CA LYS A 13 5.70 7.97 -2.89
C LYS A 13 6.00 9.34 -3.49
N GLY A 14 5.64 10.41 -2.76
CA GLY A 14 5.92 11.78 -3.20
C GLY A 14 5.13 12.18 -4.45
N ASP A 15 3.88 11.80 -4.51
CA ASP A 15 2.96 12.11 -5.62
C ASP A 15 3.42 11.52 -6.98
N ASN A 16 4.04 10.34 -6.94
CA ASN A 16 4.60 9.71 -8.12
C ASN A 16 3.50 9.30 -9.12
N GLN A 17 3.65 9.71 -10.38
CA GLN A 17 2.68 9.50 -11.46
C GLN A 17 2.37 8.03 -11.72
N HIS A 18 3.35 7.15 -11.59
CA HIS A 18 3.15 5.70 -11.77
C HIS A 18 2.11 5.17 -10.77
N TRP A 19 2.20 5.57 -9.48
CA TRP A 19 1.26 5.11 -8.46
C TRP A 19 -0.16 5.63 -8.66
N HIS A 20 -0.30 6.82 -9.22
CA HIS A 20 -1.61 7.31 -9.66
C HIS A 20 -2.19 6.47 -10.80
N SER A 21 -1.37 6.06 -11.77
CA SER A 21 -1.81 5.16 -12.84
C SER A 21 -2.25 3.81 -12.30
N VAL A 22 -1.47 3.22 -11.38
CA VAL A 22 -1.83 1.96 -10.70
C VAL A 22 -3.19 2.06 -10.01
N ALA A 23 -3.45 3.16 -9.28
CA ALA A 23 -4.73 3.37 -8.62
C ALA A 23 -5.90 3.51 -9.61
N VAL A 24 -5.71 4.26 -10.70
CA VAL A 24 -6.73 4.43 -11.76
C VAL A 24 -7.03 3.10 -12.45
N GLU A 25 -6.01 2.32 -12.80
CA GLU A 25 -6.15 1.00 -13.43
C GLU A 25 -6.88 0.01 -12.52
N PHE A 26 -6.54 -0.02 -11.22
CA PHE A 26 -7.27 -0.81 -10.25
C PHE A 26 -8.77 -0.46 -10.22
N ILE A 27 -9.12 0.84 -10.17
CA ILE A 27 -10.52 1.28 -10.18
C ILE A 27 -11.21 0.91 -11.49
N GLN A 28 -10.54 0.99 -12.63
CA GLN A 28 -11.09 0.54 -13.92
C GLN A 28 -11.44 -0.94 -13.91
N ASP A 29 -10.55 -1.80 -13.40
CA ASP A 29 -10.78 -3.24 -13.29
C ASP A 29 -11.91 -3.56 -12.30
N MET A 30 -11.92 -2.88 -11.14
CA MET A 30 -13.01 -2.99 -10.18
C MET A 30 -14.36 -2.61 -10.81
N VAL A 31 -14.45 -1.46 -11.49
CA VAL A 31 -15.66 -0.98 -12.17
C VAL A 31 -16.16 -1.99 -13.20
N LYS A 32 -15.27 -2.60 -13.98
CA LYS A 32 -15.63 -3.67 -14.91
C LYS A 32 -16.32 -4.82 -14.17
N THR A 33 -15.71 -5.32 -13.09
CA THR A 33 -16.29 -6.39 -12.27
C THR A 33 -17.64 -5.99 -11.66
N LEU A 34 -17.79 -4.74 -11.19
CA LEU A 34 -19.04 -4.27 -10.60
C LEU A 34 -20.17 -4.19 -11.65
N LYS A 35 -19.87 -3.73 -12.87
CA LYS A 35 -20.82 -3.67 -13.99
C LYS A 35 -21.26 -5.08 -14.41
N GLU A 36 -20.33 -6.02 -14.54
CA GLU A 36 -20.63 -7.43 -14.87
C GLU A 36 -21.54 -8.10 -13.84
N LYS A 37 -21.39 -7.75 -12.55
CA LYS A 37 -22.20 -8.29 -11.45
C LYS A 37 -23.42 -7.46 -11.09
N ASN A 38 -23.68 -6.36 -11.83
CA ASN A 38 -24.78 -5.42 -11.60
C ASN A 38 -24.82 -4.87 -10.16
N ILE A 39 -23.65 -4.56 -9.60
CA ILE A 39 -23.50 -3.94 -8.27
C ILE A 39 -23.57 -2.43 -8.45
N LYS A 40 -24.31 -1.75 -7.57
CA LYS A 40 -24.53 -0.27 -7.64
C LYS A 40 -23.98 0.48 -6.46
N ASP A 41 -23.93 -0.14 -5.28
CA ASP A 41 -23.50 0.53 -4.06
C ASP A 41 -22.04 0.15 -3.74
N VAL A 42 -21.22 1.16 -3.52
CA VAL A 42 -19.79 1.04 -3.24
C VAL A 42 -19.47 1.75 -1.92
N PHE A 43 -18.80 1.06 -1.03
CA PHE A 43 -18.36 1.59 0.26
C PHE A 43 -16.84 1.75 0.26
N PHE A 44 -16.40 2.96 0.53
CA PHE A 44 -14.98 3.26 0.74
C PHE A 44 -14.72 3.53 2.21
N LEU A 45 -13.84 2.73 2.81
CA LEU A 45 -13.65 2.70 4.26
C LEU A 45 -12.47 3.55 4.76
N GLY A 46 -12.21 4.71 4.14
CA GLY A 46 -11.22 5.69 4.58
C GLY A 46 -9.84 5.53 3.94
N ASP A 47 -9.01 6.55 4.14
CA ASP A 47 -7.67 6.72 3.59
C ASP A 47 -7.65 6.80 2.05
N TRP A 48 -8.39 7.78 1.53
CA TRP A 48 -8.35 8.12 0.11
C TRP A 48 -7.04 8.78 -0.27
N PHE A 49 -6.60 9.77 0.53
CA PHE A 49 -5.35 10.48 0.34
C PHE A 49 -4.26 9.96 1.27
N HIS A 50 -3.00 10.08 0.82
CA HIS A 50 -1.86 9.66 1.63
C HIS A 50 -1.39 10.75 2.59
N ASN A 51 -1.35 12.00 2.14
CA ASN A 51 -0.83 13.12 2.91
C ASN A 51 -1.96 13.89 3.61
N ARG A 52 -1.78 14.14 4.91
CA ARG A 52 -2.76 14.87 5.75
C ARG A 52 -2.76 16.37 5.51
N ASN A 53 -1.60 16.94 5.21
CA ASN A 53 -1.37 18.39 5.25
C ASN A 53 -1.56 19.07 3.89
N SER A 54 -1.46 18.31 2.80
CA SER A 54 -1.55 18.84 1.45
C SER A 54 -2.05 17.76 0.48
N VAL A 55 -2.74 18.21 -0.55
CA VAL A 55 -3.13 17.35 -1.69
C VAL A 55 -2.62 18.03 -2.95
N ASP A 56 -1.68 17.39 -3.63
CA ASP A 56 -1.07 17.94 -4.82
C ASP A 56 -2.03 17.98 -6.02
N VAL A 57 -1.76 18.87 -6.98
CA VAL A 57 -2.58 19.05 -8.17
C VAL A 57 -2.73 17.75 -8.97
N TYR A 58 -1.66 16.95 -9.05
CA TYR A 58 -1.71 15.68 -9.75
C TYR A 58 -2.61 14.67 -9.03
N THR A 59 -2.54 14.61 -7.70
CA THR A 59 -3.43 13.81 -6.84
C THR A 59 -4.90 14.21 -7.02
N LEU A 60 -5.21 15.52 -7.05
CA LEU A 60 -6.56 16.01 -7.32
C LEU A 60 -7.06 15.62 -8.72
N ASN A 61 -6.20 15.73 -9.74
CA ASN A 61 -6.55 15.33 -11.10
C ASN A 61 -6.82 13.82 -11.21
N SER A 62 -6.03 13.00 -10.53
CA SER A 62 -6.23 11.55 -10.48
C SER A 62 -7.50 11.19 -9.72
N THR A 63 -7.81 11.89 -8.63
CA THR A 63 -9.09 11.80 -7.92
C THR A 63 -10.26 12.08 -8.85
N ALA A 64 -10.21 13.17 -9.62
CA ALA A 64 -11.24 13.50 -10.59
C ALA A 64 -11.44 12.45 -11.68
N LYS A 65 -10.35 11.79 -12.13
CA LYS A 65 -10.44 10.66 -13.07
C LYS A 65 -11.14 9.47 -12.44
N ILE A 66 -10.79 9.12 -11.21
CA ILE A 66 -11.41 8.01 -10.47
C ILE A 66 -12.90 8.28 -10.24
N LEU A 67 -13.27 9.48 -9.84
CA LEU A 67 -14.67 9.85 -9.61
C LEU A 67 -15.51 9.74 -10.88
N ARG A 68 -14.98 10.09 -12.06
CA ARG A 68 -15.65 9.86 -13.34
C ARG A 68 -15.86 8.37 -13.65
N LEU A 69 -14.90 7.51 -13.33
CA LEU A 69 -15.06 6.07 -13.48
C LEU A 69 -16.16 5.50 -12.59
N LEU A 70 -16.39 6.14 -11.45
CA LEU A 70 -17.37 5.75 -10.43
C LEU A 70 -18.71 6.50 -10.53
N GLU A 71 -18.94 7.33 -11.55
CA GLU A 71 -20.13 8.19 -11.65
C GLU A 71 -21.47 7.43 -11.71
N ASP A 72 -21.46 6.20 -12.24
CA ASP A 72 -22.64 5.32 -12.35
C ASP A 72 -22.98 4.59 -11.03
N PHE A 73 -22.20 4.79 -9.97
CA PHE A 73 -22.33 4.08 -8.69
C PHE A 73 -22.77 5.03 -7.57
N SER A 74 -23.51 4.50 -6.60
CA SER A 74 -23.80 5.17 -5.33
C SER A 74 -22.66 4.90 -4.37
N ILE A 75 -21.88 5.93 -4.03
CA ILE A 75 -20.67 5.78 -3.22
C ILE A 75 -20.95 6.26 -1.80
N HIS A 76 -20.62 5.43 -0.83
CA HIS A 76 -20.60 5.77 0.57
C HIS A 76 -19.15 5.91 1.03
N ILE A 77 -18.75 7.09 1.51
CA ILE A 77 -17.38 7.40 1.90
C ILE A 77 -17.33 8.14 3.23
N PHE A 78 -16.37 7.81 4.04
CA PHE A 78 -16.02 8.52 5.26
C PHE A 78 -14.48 8.61 5.38
N PRO A 79 -13.95 9.59 6.16
CA PRO A 79 -12.52 9.77 6.30
C PRO A 79 -11.87 8.65 7.13
N GLY A 80 -10.68 8.23 6.70
CA GLY A 80 -9.71 7.50 7.52
C GLY A 80 -8.75 8.46 8.23
N ASN A 81 -7.73 7.93 8.86
CA ASN A 81 -6.79 8.75 9.64
C ASN A 81 -5.85 9.59 8.76
N HIS A 82 -5.56 9.17 7.53
CA HIS A 82 -4.76 9.94 6.58
C HIS A 82 -5.56 11.06 5.90
N ASP A 83 -6.88 11.01 5.93
CA ASP A 83 -7.74 12.04 5.36
C ASP A 83 -7.96 13.24 6.31
N LEU A 84 -7.57 13.13 7.58
CA LEU A 84 -7.80 14.15 8.60
C LEU A 84 -6.56 15.02 8.83
N TYR A 85 -6.75 16.34 8.80
CA TYR A 85 -5.69 17.29 9.15
C TYR A 85 -5.33 17.18 10.64
N PHE A 86 -6.33 17.16 11.53
CA PHE A 86 -6.16 16.94 12.96
C PHE A 86 -6.46 15.47 13.29
N SER A 87 -5.56 14.76 13.94
CA SER A 87 -5.66 13.32 14.19
C SER A 87 -6.91 12.88 14.97
N GLY A 88 -7.56 13.78 15.70
CA GLY A 88 -8.72 13.49 16.54
C GLY A 88 -10.02 14.18 16.11
N SER A 89 -10.07 14.85 14.95
CA SER A 89 -11.25 15.59 14.53
C SER A 89 -11.49 15.46 13.04
N THR A 90 -12.74 15.19 12.66
CA THR A 90 -13.19 15.15 11.26
C THR A 90 -13.56 16.53 10.70
N GLU A 91 -13.42 17.60 11.48
CA GLU A 91 -13.80 18.96 11.10
C GLU A 91 -13.06 19.46 9.85
N VAL A 92 -11.76 19.11 9.75
CA VAL A 92 -10.94 19.42 8.58
C VAL A 92 -10.47 18.12 7.95
N SER A 93 -11.11 17.72 6.85
CA SER A 93 -10.81 16.50 6.12
C SER A 93 -10.61 16.79 4.64
N SER A 94 -9.57 16.20 4.04
CA SER A 94 -9.32 16.27 2.59
C SER A 94 -10.45 15.64 1.77
N THR A 95 -11.13 14.61 2.31
CA THR A 95 -12.25 13.93 1.66
C THR A 95 -13.56 14.72 1.73
N SER A 96 -13.63 15.84 2.47
CA SER A 96 -14.82 16.72 2.48
C SER A 96 -15.15 17.32 1.11
N ILE A 97 -14.18 17.37 0.17
CA ILE A 97 -14.41 17.78 -1.23
C ILE A 97 -15.45 16.91 -1.95
N PHE A 98 -15.72 15.71 -1.46
CA PHE A 98 -16.68 14.78 -2.07
C PHE A 98 -18.15 15.15 -1.77
N GLN A 99 -18.42 16.01 -0.80
CA GLN A 99 -19.78 16.45 -0.45
C GLN A 99 -20.54 17.11 -1.63
N GLY A 100 -19.80 17.62 -2.63
CA GLY A 100 -20.41 18.27 -3.80
C GLY A 100 -20.87 17.32 -4.92
N TYR A 101 -20.63 16.01 -4.80
CA TYR A 101 -20.97 15.04 -5.85
C TYR A 101 -22.30 14.34 -5.56
N ASN A 102 -23.22 14.36 -6.53
CA ASN A 102 -24.58 13.84 -6.35
C ASN A 102 -24.64 12.32 -6.09
N ASN A 103 -23.67 11.57 -6.60
CA ASN A 103 -23.59 10.12 -6.44
C ASN A 103 -22.77 9.70 -5.21
N ILE A 104 -22.24 10.66 -4.42
CA ILE A 104 -21.42 10.40 -3.23
C ILE A 104 -22.16 10.83 -1.98
N LYS A 105 -22.27 9.93 -1.04
CA LYS A 105 -22.74 10.16 0.33
C LYS A 105 -21.53 10.19 1.25
N TYR A 106 -21.17 11.39 1.69
CA TYR A 106 -20.04 11.62 2.58
C TYR A 106 -20.52 11.67 4.04
N TYR A 107 -19.79 10.96 4.91
CA TYR A 107 -20.11 10.85 6.33
C TYR A 107 -18.93 11.32 7.17
N ASP A 108 -19.03 12.49 7.77
CA ASP A 108 -18.06 13.07 8.70
C ASP A 108 -18.28 12.62 10.16
N LYS A 109 -19.41 11.96 10.42
CA LYS A 109 -19.84 11.44 11.74
C LYS A 109 -20.43 10.05 11.58
N PRO A 110 -20.52 9.29 12.69
CA PRO A 110 -21.21 8.01 12.67
C PRO A 110 -22.64 8.15 12.12
N ALA A 111 -22.97 7.26 11.22
CA ALA A 111 -24.26 7.24 10.55
C ALA A 111 -24.83 5.82 10.47
N ARG A 112 -26.15 5.71 10.48
CA ARG A 112 -26.85 4.45 10.27
C ARG A 112 -27.63 4.50 8.97
N LEU A 113 -27.55 3.44 8.21
CA LEU A 113 -28.32 3.25 6.98
C LEU A 113 -28.82 1.79 6.90
N ASN A 114 -29.79 1.56 6.03
CA ASN A 114 -30.29 0.23 5.74
C ASN A 114 -30.08 -0.11 4.26
N ILE A 115 -29.72 -1.36 3.99
CA ILE A 115 -29.71 -1.94 2.65
C ILE A 115 -30.58 -3.22 2.72
N GLY A 116 -31.73 -3.20 2.05
CA GLY A 116 -32.76 -4.19 2.29
C GLY A 116 -33.21 -4.17 3.75
N ASP A 117 -33.27 -5.34 4.37
CA ASP A 117 -33.64 -5.50 5.78
C ASP A 117 -32.45 -5.39 6.75
N LYS A 118 -31.25 -5.14 6.25
CA LYS A 118 -30.03 -5.11 7.03
C LYS A 118 -29.59 -3.70 7.39
N SER A 119 -29.24 -3.53 8.66
CA SER A 119 -28.72 -2.30 9.19
C SER A 119 -27.20 -2.22 9.13
N ILE A 120 -26.67 -1.09 8.71
CA ILE A 120 -25.22 -0.83 8.60
C ILE A 120 -24.91 0.44 9.39
N THR A 121 -23.98 0.35 10.33
CA THR A 121 -23.38 1.51 10.98
C THR A 121 -22.10 1.86 10.26
N LEU A 122 -21.98 3.13 9.82
CA LEU A 122 -20.73 3.71 9.32
C LEU A 122 -20.09 4.50 10.45
N CYS A 123 -18.80 4.27 10.69
CA CYS A 123 -18.08 4.94 11.77
C CYS A 123 -16.70 5.40 11.28
N PRO A 124 -16.55 6.70 10.99
CA PRO A 124 -15.28 7.30 10.56
C PRO A 124 -14.19 7.15 11.63
N TRP A 125 -12.94 7.35 11.22
CA TRP A 125 -11.82 7.47 12.16
C TRP A 125 -12.08 8.56 13.20
N GLY A 126 -11.59 8.36 14.42
CA GLY A 126 -11.73 9.30 15.54
C GLY A 126 -13.00 9.12 16.36
N PHE A 127 -13.96 8.31 15.90
CA PHE A 127 -15.18 8.00 16.67
C PHE A 127 -15.10 6.64 17.33
N ASN A 128 -15.73 6.56 18.51
CA ASN A 128 -15.86 5.31 19.24
C ASN A 128 -17.17 4.58 18.88
N PRO A 129 -17.13 3.46 18.15
CA PRO A 129 -18.33 2.71 17.77
C PRO A 129 -19.07 2.10 18.97
N LEU A 130 -18.40 2.01 20.13
CA LEU A 130 -18.99 1.51 21.37
C LEU A 130 -19.74 2.59 22.18
N ASN A 131 -19.73 3.87 21.72
CA ASN A 131 -20.52 4.92 22.35
C ASN A 131 -21.99 4.48 22.45
N SER A 132 -22.64 4.80 23.58
CA SER A 132 -24.04 4.43 23.88
C SER A 132 -25.05 5.05 22.90
N GLU A 133 -24.71 6.19 22.27
CA GLU A 133 -25.54 6.85 21.27
C GLU A 133 -25.58 6.10 19.92
N ILE A 134 -24.61 5.23 19.64
CA ILE A 134 -24.58 4.41 18.44
C ILE A 134 -25.35 3.11 18.74
N GLU A 135 -26.41 2.83 18.02
CA GLU A 135 -27.19 1.60 18.16
C GLU A 135 -26.48 0.38 17.58
N SER A 136 -26.86 -0.81 18.07
CA SER A 136 -26.42 -2.09 17.48
C SER A 136 -26.91 -2.24 16.05
N SER A 137 -26.12 -2.87 15.19
CA SER A 137 -26.48 -3.11 13.79
C SER A 137 -25.95 -4.46 13.29
N ASP A 138 -26.48 -4.92 12.14
CA ASP A 138 -25.99 -6.15 11.50
C ASP A 138 -24.52 -5.99 11.04
N TYR A 139 -24.17 -4.80 10.56
CA TYR A 139 -22.83 -4.50 10.05
C TYR A 139 -22.27 -3.23 10.68
N LEU A 140 -20.98 -3.24 10.97
CA LEU A 140 -20.18 -2.05 11.27
C LEU A 140 -19.14 -1.88 10.16
N PHE A 141 -19.17 -0.77 9.45
CA PHE A 141 -18.14 -0.35 8.51
C PHE A 141 -17.38 0.83 9.10
N GLY A 142 -16.06 0.73 9.16
CA GLY A 142 -15.26 1.77 9.75
C GLY A 142 -13.80 1.74 9.39
N HIS A 143 -13.04 2.56 10.10
CA HIS A 143 -11.59 2.67 9.94
C HIS A 143 -10.99 2.64 11.35
N PHE A 144 -10.50 1.46 11.80
CA PHE A 144 -10.21 1.22 13.21
C PHE A 144 -8.88 0.53 13.44
N GLU A 145 -8.30 0.79 14.60
CA GLU A 145 -7.33 -0.10 15.23
C GLU A 145 -8.08 -1.10 16.12
N ILE A 146 -7.85 -2.38 15.88
CA ILE A 146 -8.40 -3.46 16.71
C ILE A 146 -7.23 -4.31 17.19
N ASN A 147 -7.16 -4.53 18.50
CA ASN A 147 -6.07 -5.28 19.10
C ASN A 147 -5.98 -6.71 18.55
N THR A 148 -4.80 -7.30 18.60
CA THR A 148 -4.49 -8.66 18.11
C THR A 148 -4.47 -8.86 16.59
N PHE A 149 -4.76 -7.84 15.79
CA PHE A 149 -4.61 -7.90 14.33
C PHE A 149 -3.22 -7.45 13.90
N GLN A 150 -2.73 -8.00 12.78
CA GLN A 150 -1.46 -7.59 12.20
C GLN A 150 -1.60 -6.20 11.58
N MET A 151 -0.73 -5.28 11.99
CA MET A 151 -0.72 -3.92 11.46
C MET A 151 -0.25 -3.87 9.99
N ASN A 152 0.70 -4.75 9.65
CA ASN A 152 1.27 -4.90 8.31
C ASN A 152 1.72 -6.36 8.12
N SER A 153 2.50 -6.64 7.07
CA SER A 153 3.01 -7.99 6.81
C SER A 153 4.17 -8.42 7.71
N SER A 154 4.67 -7.53 8.59
CA SER A 154 5.48 -7.95 9.73
C SER A 154 4.56 -8.67 10.75
N GLU A 155 5.12 -9.55 11.57
CA GLU A 155 4.36 -10.30 12.57
C GLU A 155 3.88 -9.43 13.76
N HIS A 156 4.09 -8.12 13.73
CA HIS A 156 3.69 -7.21 14.78
C HIS A 156 2.16 -7.09 14.86
N LEU A 157 1.63 -7.46 16.02
CA LEU A 157 0.23 -7.32 16.33
C LEU A 157 -0.04 -5.94 16.95
N CYS A 158 -1.19 -5.36 16.62
CA CYS A 158 -1.70 -4.19 17.30
C CYS A 158 -2.00 -4.54 18.77
N GLU A 159 -1.35 -3.88 19.71
CA GLU A 159 -1.55 -4.06 21.14
C GLU A 159 -2.63 -3.12 21.68
N GLU A 160 -2.85 -2.00 21.01
CA GLU A 160 -3.83 -0.97 21.34
C GLU A 160 -5.12 -1.12 20.51
N GLY A 161 -6.01 -0.14 20.58
CA GLY A 161 -7.24 -0.12 19.81
C GLY A 161 -8.42 -0.82 20.52
N PHE A 162 -9.48 -1.04 19.76
CA PHE A 162 -10.70 -1.63 20.29
C PHE A 162 -10.53 -3.12 20.60
N LYS A 163 -11.16 -3.58 21.68
CA LYS A 163 -11.29 -5.02 21.95
C LYS A 163 -12.36 -5.60 21.04
N LEU A 164 -11.97 -6.59 20.23
CA LEU A 164 -12.88 -7.24 19.29
C LEU A 164 -14.11 -7.84 19.99
N SER A 165 -13.93 -8.41 21.20
CA SER A 165 -15.03 -8.97 21.98
C SER A 165 -16.12 -7.95 22.33
N ASP A 166 -15.76 -6.69 22.48
CA ASP A 166 -16.73 -5.64 22.81
C ASP A 166 -17.47 -5.16 21.55
N LEU A 167 -16.77 -5.07 20.45
CA LEU A 167 -17.38 -4.77 19.15
C LEU A 167 -18.39 -5.84 18.73
N LEU A 168 -18.06 -7.13 18.88
CA LEU A 168 -18.94 -8.25 18.52
C LEU A 168 -20.15 -8.47 19.45
N LYS A 169 -20.22 -7.77 20.59
CA LYS A 169 -21.45 -7.69 21.40
C LYS A 169 -22.49 -6.77 20.78
N LYS A 170 -22.06 -5.84 19.92
CA LYS A 170 -22.90 -4.78 19.37
C LYS A 170 -23.14 -4.91 17.86
N PHE A 171 -22.22 -5.56 17.14
CA PHE A 171 -22.23 -5.71 15.70
C PHE A 171 -21.99 -7.16 15.29
N ASN A 172 -22.79 -7.69 14.35
CA ASN A 172 -22.65 -9.09 13.93
C ASN A 172 -21.47 -9.31 12.98
N SER A 173 -21.20 -8.33 12.09
CA SER A 173 -20.10 -8.38 11.15
C SER A 173 -19.44 -7.01 11.02
N ILE A 174 -18.11 -7.00 11.03
CA ILE A 174 -17.31 -5.79 11.02
C ILE A 174 -16.42 -5.79 9.79
N PHE A 175 -16.40 -4.70 9.03
CA PHE A 175 -15.49 -4.44 7.93
C PHE A 175 -14.72 -3.17 8.23
N SER A 176 -13.39 -3.23 8.21
CA SER A 176 -12.54 -2.10 8.55
C SER A 176 -11.45 -1.88 7.50
N GLY A 177 -11.14 -0.61 7.23
CA GLY A 177 -9.87 -0.17 6.67
C GLY A 177 -8.80 -0.05 7.75
N HIS A 178 -7.74 0.69 7.46
CA HIS A 178 -6.59 1.04 8.28
C HIS A 178 -5.42 0.05 8.21
N PHE A 179 -5.63 -1.24 8.43
CA PHE A 179 -4.56 -2.21 8.28
C PHE A 179 -4.48 -2.69 6.84
N HIS A 180 -3.33 -2.46 6.20
CA HIS A 180 -3.13 -2.74 4.78
C HIS A 180 -3.16 -4.22 4.41
N LYS A 181 -2.96 -5.12 5.38
CA LYS A 181 -3.08 -6.56 5.18
C LYS A 181 -4.53 -6.99 5.29
N ALA A 182 -5.07 -7.62 4.24
CA ALA A 182 -6.39 -8.23 4.30
C ALA A 182 -6.40 -9.39 5.32
N GLN A 183 -7.33 -9.34 6.29
CA GLN A 183 -7.41 -10.33 7.37
C GLN A 183 -8.86 -10.70 7.62
N PHE A 184 -9.14 -11.99 7.69
CA PHE A 184 -10.48 -12.53 7.81
C PHE A 184 -10.56 -13.41 9.06
N ARG A 185 -11.40 -13.04 10.04
CA ARG A 185 -11.60 -13.85 11.24
C ARG A 185 -13.09 -14.06 11.50
N LYS A 186 -13.46 -15.30 11.78
CA LYS A 186 -14.84 -15.70 12.11
C LYS A 186 -14.87 -16.28 13.50
N TYR A 187 -15.87 -15.87 14.27
CA TYR A 187 -16.13 -16.30 15.63
C TYR A 187 -17.58 -16.78 15.76
N SER A 188 -17.92 -17.46 16.86
CA SER A 188 -19.30 -17.81 17.16
C SER A 188 -20.22 -16.60 17.32
N SER A 189 -19.67 -15.47 17.79
CA SER A 189 -20.39 -14.21 18.01
C SER A 189 -20.45 -13.30 16.78
N GLY A 190 -19.78 -13.63 15.67
CA GLY A 190 -19.75 -12.78 14.48
C GLY A 190 -18.46 -12.88 13.68
N SER A 191 -18.20 -11.89 12.85
CA SER A 191 -17.02 -11.86 12.00
C SER A 191 -16.39 -10.48 11.91
N ILE A 192 -15.08 -10.47 11.58
CA ILE A 192 -14.36 -9.25 11.26
C ILE A 192 -13.49 -9.45 10.03
N VAL A 193 -13.46 -8.43 9.20
CA VAL A 193 -12.68 -8.36 7.98
C VAL A 193 -11.94 -7.02 7.93
N TYR A 194 -10.61 -7.07 7.94
CA TYR A 194 -9.81 -5.98 7.41
C TYR A 194 -9.75 -6.13 5.90
N VAL A 195 -10.20 -5.10 5.19
CA VAL A 195 -10.27 -5.12 3.72
C VAL A 195 -8.88 -5.11 3.11
N GLY A 196 -7.98 -4.37 3.73
CA GLY A 196 -6.65 -4.10 3.22
C GLY A 196 -6.63 -3.07 2.09
N ASN A 197 -5.44 -2.59 1.75
CA ASN A 197 -5.25 -1.71 0.61
C ASN A 197 -5.39 -2.47 -0.72
N PRO A 198 -5.75 -1.78 -1.82
CA PRO A 198 -6.13 -2.43 -3.07
C PRO A 198 -4.96 -2.98 -3.89
N PHE A 199 -3.73 -2.52 -3.66
CA PHE A 199 -2.50 -2.95 -4.32
C PHE A 199 -1.32 -2.83 -3.35
N GLN A 200 -0.23 -3.56 -3.60
CA GLN A 200 0.97 -3.47 -2.76
C GLN A 200 1.65 -2.11 -2.95
N MET A 201 2.09 -1.49 -1.86
CA MET A 201 2.69 -0.15 -1.85
C MET A 201 4.17 -0.16 -1.49
N ASN A 202 4.67 -1.24 -0.93
CA ASN A 202 6.07 -1.37 -0.49
C ASN A 202 6.47 -2.84 -0.30
N TYR A 203 7.77 -3.06 -0.09
CA TYR A 203 8.32 -4.39 0.17
C TYR A 203 7.83 -5.04 1.48
N GLY A 204 7.30 -4.28 2.42
CA GLY A 204 6.65 -4.82 3.62
C GLY A 204 5.40 -5.63 3.29
N GLU A 205 4.79 -5.36 2.16
CA GLU A 205 3.56 -6.01 1.69
C GLU A 205 3.80 -7.12 0.65
N ALA A 206 5.08 -7.45 0.39
CA ALA A 206 5.45 -8.50 -0.55
C ALA A 206 4.77 -9.83 -0.20
N GLY A 207 4.08 -10.42 -1.19
CA GLY A 207 3.32 -11.66 -1.00
C GLY A 207 1.90 -11.48 -0.47
N ASP A 208 1.50 -10.29 -0.01
CA ASP A 208 0.14 -10.02 0.39
C ASP A 208 -0.81 -10.01 -0.80
N LYS A 209 -1.95 -10.63 -0.62
CA LYS A 209 -3.06 -10.55 -1.58
C LYS A 209 -3.83 -9.27 -1.35
N LYS A 210 -4.00 -8.48 -2.39
CA LYS A 210 -4.66 -7.17 -2.39
C LYS A 210 -5.91 -7.21 -3.26
N GLY A 211 -6.83 -6.25 -3.06
CA GLY A 211 -8.06 -6.21 -3.85
C GLY A 211 -9.22 -5.53 -3.13
N PHE A 212 -10.44 -6.00 -3.37
CA PHE A 212 -11.66 -5.48 -2.79
C PHE A 212 -12.66 -6.62 -2.47
N ILE A 213 -13.70 -6.30 -1.73
CA ILE A 213 -14.71 -7.26 -1.28
C ILE A 213 -16.02 -7.01 -2.01
N ILE A 214 -16.70 -8.08 -2.39
CA ILE A 214 -18.12 -8.07 -2.72
C ILE A 214 -18.87 -8.79 -1.62
N LEU A 215 -19.81 -8.08 -0.97
CA LEU A 215 -20.64 -8.57 0.11
C LEU A 215 -22.09 -8.70 -0.36
N ASP A 216 -22.66 -9.87 -0.16
CA ASP A 216 -24.10 -10.09 -0.18
C ASP A 216 -24.64 -9.73 1.21
N VAL A 217 -25.27 -8.58 1.31
CA VAL A 217 -25.73 -8.00 2.58
C VAL A 217 -26.81 -8.85 3.23
N ASP A 218 -27.67 -9.50 2.45
CA ASP A 218 -28.79 -10.28 2.96
C ASP A 218 -28.31 -11.58 3.62
N THR A 219 -27.34 -12.25 2.99
CA THR A 219 -26.81 -13.54 3.46
C THR A 219 -25.57 -13.42 4.33
N GLY A 220 -24.90 -12.26 4.32
CA GLY A 220 -23.62 -12.03 4.97
C GLY A 220 -22.44 -12.75 4.31
N LYS A 221 -22.66 -13.39 3.15
CA LYS A 221 -21.57 -14.02 2.39
C LYS A 221 -20.79 -12.96 1.62
N TYR A 222 -19.48 -13.10 1.62
CA TYR A 222 -18.60 -12.20 0.87
C TYR A 222 -17.54 -12.98 0.09
N SER A 223 -17.04 -12.37 -0.99
CA SER A 223 -15.91 -12.82 -1.77
C SER A 223 -14.86 -11.74 -1.85
N TYR A 224 -13.60 -12.14 -1.75
CA TYR A 224 -12.47 -11.24 -1.96
C TYR A 224 -12.04 -11.33 -3.44
N HIS A 225 -12.09 -10.21 -4.13
CA HIS A 225 -11.65 -10.07 -5.52
C HIS A 225 -10.21 -9.59 -5.54
N TYR A 226 -9.31 -10.49 -5.94
CA TYR A 226 -7.88 -10.22 -5.97
C TYR A 226 -7.51 -9.28 -7.12
N ASN A 227 -6.68 -8.30 -6.81
CA ASN A 227 -6.04 -7.44 -7.80
C ASN A 227 -4.86 -8.19 -8.44
N GLU A 228 -5.03 -8.62 -9.68
CA GLU A 228 -4.00 -9.34 -10.44
C GLU A 228 -3.27 -8.45 -11.45
N ILE A 229 -3.71 -7.20 -11.63
CA ILE A 229 -3.19 -6.31 -12.66
C ILE A 229 -2.11 -5.35 -12.17
N SER A 230 -2.16 -4.97 -10.89
CA SER A 230 -1.19 -4.02 -10.32
C SER A 230 0.18 -4.66 -10.09
N PRO A 231 1.25 -3.87 -10.16
CA PRO A 231 2.60 -4.33 -9.86
C PRO A 231 2.71 -4.92 -8.45
N LYS A 232 3.54 -5.95 -8.32
CA LYS A 232 3.81 -6.64 -7.06
C LYS A 232 5.23 -6.34 -6.57
N PHE A 233 5.39 -6.33 -5.26
CA PHE A 233 6.71 -6.30 -4.63
C PHE A 233 7.18 -7.74 -4.37
N ILE A 234 8.34 -8.08 -4.86
CA ILE A 234 8.89 -9.43 -4.82
C ILE A 234 10.20 -9.41 -4.04
N LYS A 235 10.31 -10.29 -3.06
CA LYS A 235 11.56 -10.54 -2.33
C LYS A 235 12.07 -11.92 -2.72
N MET A 236 13.30 -11.98 -3.18
CA MET A 236 13.99 -13.23 -3.53
C MET A 236 15.40 -13.26 -2.95
N THR A 237 15.94 -14.46 -2.75
CA THR A 237 17.37 -14.64 -2.54
C THR A 237 18.02 -15.10 -3.85
N LEU A 238 19.31 -14.82 -4.02
CA LEU A 238 20.08 -15.32 -5.17
C LEU A 238 20.02 -16.85 -5.26
N SER A 239 20.12 -17.55 -4.13
CA SER A 239 19.98 -19.01 -4.09
C SER A 239 18.62 -19.49 -4.58
N SER A 240 17.53 -18.74 -4.32
CA SER A 240 16.18 -19.08 -4.81
C SER A 240 16.02 -18.75 -6.29
N LEU A 241 16.60 -17.66 -6.75
CA LEU A 241 16.58 -17.22 -8.14
C LEU A 241 17.23 -18.25 -9.08
N ILE A 242 18.45 -18.70 -8.73
CA ILE A 242 19.24 -19.66 -9.55
C ILE A 242 18.55 -21.03 -9.69
N ARG A 243 17.69 -21.41 -8.74
CA ARG A 243 16.92 -22.66 -8.83
C ARG A 243 15.74 -22.58 -9.78
N LYS A 244 15.35 -21.39 -10.21
CA LYS A 244 14.21 -21.19 -11.10
C LYS A 244 14.66 -21.28 -12.56
N GLU A 245 13.75 -21.76 -13.39
CA GLU A 245 13.93 -21.70 -14.85
C GLU A 245 13.89 -20.24 -15.34
N PRO A 246 14.78 -19.80 -16.24
CA PRO A 246 14.82 -18.41 -16.73
C PRO A 246 13.47 -17.89 -17.24
N SER A 247 12.71 -18.75 -17.92
CA SER A 247 11.36 -18.39 -18.43
C SER A 247 10.34 -18.11 -17.34
N LYS A 248 10.49 -18.71 -16.15
CA LYS A 248 9.63 -18.46 -14.98
C LYS A 248 10.06 -17.21 -14.25
N ILE A 249 11.37 -16.95 -14.20
CA ILE A 249 11.94 -15.73 -13.61
C ILE A 249 11.37 -14.51 -14.34
N GLY A 250 11.47 -14.47 -15.68
CA GLY A 250 10.97 -13.36 -16.49
C GLY A 250 9.49 -13.08 -16.26
N LYS A 251 8.65 -14.13 -16.23
CA LYS A 251 7.20 -13.97 -15.98
C LYS A 251 6.86 -13.44 -14.58
N GLU A 252 7.66 -13.78 -13.58
CA GLU A 252 7.44 -13.35 -12.21
C GLU A 252 7.91 -11.91 -11.99
N ILE A 253 9.00 -11.49 -12.64
CA ILE A 253 9.69 -10.22 -12.37
C ILE A 253 9.20 -9.09 -13.29
N VAL A 254 8.79 -9.39 -14.53
CA VAL A 254 8.37 -8.39 -15.50
C VAL A 254 7.30 -7.46 -14.92
N ASN A 255 7.49 -6.15 -15.08
CA ASN A 255 6.59 -5.11 -14.58
C ASN A 255 6.31 -5.18 -13.06
N ASN A 256 7.22 -5.76 -12.28
CA ASN A 256 7.15 -5.84 -10.82
C ASN A 256 8.38 -5.19 -10.18
N TYR A 257 8.32 -4.92 -8.87
CA TYR A 257 9.43 -4.42 -8.05
C TYR A 257 10.16 -5.62 -7.46
N LEU A 258 11.46 -5.74 -7.71
CA LEU A 258 12.28 -6.83 -7.20
C LEU A 258 13.26 -6.33 -6.12
N ARG A 259 13.32 -7.03 -4.99
CA ARG A 259 14.44 -6.97 -4.05
C ARG A 259 15.11 -8.32 -3.99
N LEU A 260 16.39 -8.35 -4.41
CA LEU A 260 17.20 -9.54 -4.47
C LEU A 260 18.27 -9.50 -3.37
N ALA A 261 18.15 -10.39 -2.40
CA ALA A 261 19.19 -10.57 -1.37
C ALA A 261 20.29 -11.51 -1.88
N ILE A 262 21.53 -11.08 -1.78
CA ILE A 262 22.72 -11.88 -2.12
C ILE A 262 23.08 -12.71 -0.89
N ASP A 263 22.60 -13.94 -0.84
CA ASP A 263 22.73 -14.88 0.28
C ASP A 263 23.89 -15.89 0.12
N LYS A 264 24.73 -15.70 -0.91
CA LYS A 264 25.92 -16.53 -1.17
C LYS A 264 27.00 -15.70 -1.87
N ASN A 265 28.24 -16.23 -1.83
CA ASN A 265 29.36 -15.63 -2.55
C ASN A 265 29.08 -15.64 -4.06
N ILE A 266 29.40 -14.55 -4.71
CA ILE A 266 29.23 -14.33 -6.16
C ILE A 266 30.51 -13.68 -6.69
N THR A 267 31.01 -14.14 -7.83
CA THR A 267 32.14 -13.50 -8.52
C THR A 267 31.67 -12.27 -9.31
N VAL A 268 32.63 -11.47 -9.79
CA VAL A 268 32.33 -10.32 -10.64
C VAL A 268 31.66 -10.77 -11.95
N ASP A 269 32.14 -11.83 -12.56
CA ASP A 269 31.59 -12.38 -13.80
C ASP A 269 30.14 -12.88 -13.60
N ASP A 270 29.87 -13.58 -12.48
CA ASP A 270 28.53 -14.04 -12.13
C ASP A 270 27.58 -12.84 -11.88
N MET A 271 28.11 -11.74 -11.33
CA MET A 271 27.31 -10.51 -11.13
C MET A 271 26.93 -9.88 -12.44
N ASP A 272 27.85 -9.80 -13.42
CA ASP A 272 27.55 -9.28 -14.75
C ASP A 272 26.49 -10.10 -15.48
N GLU A 273 26.56 -11.44 -15.36
CA GLU A 273 25.53 -12.33 -15.89
C GLU A 273 24.18 -12.14 -15.20
N LEU A 274 24.18 -11.97 -13.88
CA LEU A 274 22.97 -11.69 -13.09
C LEU A 274 22.34 -10.36 -13.52
N ILE A 275 23.11 -9.29 -13.65
CA ILE A 275 22.62 -7.98 -14.09
C ILE A 275 22.02 -8.08 -15.50
N LYS A 276 22.67 -8.79 -16.44
CA LYS A 276 22.14 -9.03 -17.79
C LYS A 276 20.81 -9.78 -17.74
N LEU A 277 20.73 -10.84 -16.93
CA LEU A 277 19.49 -11.61 -16.74
C LEU A 277 18.36 -10.72 -16.20
N LEU A 278 18.60 -10.01 -15.10
CA LEU A 278 17.60 -9.14 -14.46
C LEU A 278 17.14 -8.03 -15.41
N SER A 279 18.07 -7.39 -16.13
CA SER A 279 17.75 -6.37 -17.12
C SER A 279 16.89 -6.94 -18.26
N SER A 280 17.13 -8.17 -18.70
CA SER A 280 16.31 -8.83 -19.73
C SER A 280 14.90 -9.16 -19.24
N CYS A 281 14.69 -9.29 -17.92
CA CYS A 281 13.38 -9.55 -17.31
C CYS A 281 12.51 -8.28 -17.16
N GLN A 282 13.06 -7.09 -17.39
CA GLN A 282 12.35 -5.81 -17.34
C GLN A 282 11.54 -5.56 -16.05
N PRO A 283 12.15 -5.64 -14.84
CA PRO A 283 11.50 -5.18 -13.64
C PRO A 283 11.23 -3.67 -13.72
N LEU A 284 10.24 -3.17 -12.97
CA LEU A 284 10.05 -1.72 -12.77
C LEU A 284 11.20 -1.12 -11.98
N GLU A 285 11.68 -1.86 -11.01
CA GLU A 285 12.82 -1.51 -10.16
C GLU A 285 13.46 -2.79 -9.64
N CYS A 286 14.77 -2.78 -9.49
CA CYS A 286 15.53 -3.90 -8.93
C CYS A 286 16.51 -3.40 -7.87
N ASP A 287 16.19 -3.69 -6.61
CA ASP A 287 17.07 -3.47 -5.47
C ASP A 287 17.94 -4.73 -5.23
N ILE A 288 19.25 -4.58 -5.17
CA ILE A 288 20.17 -5.65 -4.76
C ILE A 288 20.60 -5.38 -3.32
N ASP A 289 20.23 -6.29 -2.42
CA ASP A 289 20.54 -6.24 -1.00
C ASP A 289 21.67 -7.21 -0.69
N TRP A 290 22.80 -6.68 -0.23
CA TRP A 290 23.96 -7.47 0.17
C TRP A 290 23.80 -7.91 1.61
N ASP A 291 23.37 -9.15 1.85
CA ASP A 291 23.37 -9.71 3.20
C ASP A 291 24.79 -9.88 3.69
N ASN A 292 25.22 -9.00 4.60
CA ASN A 292 26.58 -8.96 5.16
C ASN A 292 27.03 -10.25 5.88
N LYS A 293 26.21 -11.27 5.98
CA LYS A 293 26.55 -12.55 6.61
C LYS A 293 27.45 -13.43 5.76
N GLY A 294 27.59 -13.17 4.47
CA GLY A 294 28.45 -13.94 3.55
C GLY A 294 29.90 -13.45 3.44
N PHE A 295 30.21 -12.26 3.94
CA PHE A 295 31.56 -11.65 3.86
C PHE A 295 32.42 -11.77 5.15
N SER A 296 32.10 -12.66 6.06
CA SER A 296 32.94 -12.88 7.23
C SER A 296 34.12 -13.79 6.88
N SER A 297 35.25 -13.23 6.66
CA SER A 297 36.62 -13.73 6.75
C SER A 297 37.44 -13.55 5.47
N ALA A 298 37.98 -12.39 5.27
CA ALA A 298 39.32 -12.16 4.71
C ALA A 298 39.65 -10.70 4.33
N ILE A 299 38.81 -9.70 4.56
CA ILE A 299 39.23 -8.30 4.33
C ILE A 299 38.62 -7.43 5.41
N ASP A 300 39.47 -6.93 6.31
CA ASP A 300 39.14 -5.94 7.35
C ASP A 300 39.12 -4.52 6.78
N THR A 301 38.57 -4.35 5.56
CA THR A 301 38.53 -3.08 4.79
C THR A 301 37.16 -2.81 4.18
N LYS A 302 36.09 -3.14 4.89
CA LYS A 302 34.71 -3.07 4.34
C LYS A 302 34.19 -1.66 4.01
N THR A 303 34.69 -0.64 4.66
CA THR A 303 34.31 0.76 4.39
C THR A 303 35.04 1.34 3.19
N ASP A 304 36.24 0.88 2.90
CA ASP A 304 37.07 1.45 1.84
C ASP A 304 36.70 0.93 0.43
N PHE A 305 36.18 -0.29 0.31
CA PHE A 305 35.91 -0.89 -1.00
C PHE A 305 34.61 -0.35 -1.63
N VAL A 306 33.54 -0.24 -0.88
CA VAL A 306 32.28 0.39 -1.35
C VAL A 306 32.49 1.88 -1.60
N ALA A 307 33.30 2.53 -0.76
CA ALA A 307 33.68 3.93 -0.96
C ALA A 307 34.55 4.13 -2.21
N LEU A 308 35.44 3.18 -2.52
CA LEU A 308 36.26 3.21 -3.73
C LEU A 308 35.42 3.00 -4.99
N GLU A 309 34.49 2.03 -5.01
CA GLU A 309 33.62 1.79 -6.14
C GLU A 309 32.66 2.98 -6.42
N ILE A 310 32.05 3.54 -5.39
CA ILE A 310 31.20 4.74 -5.54
C ILE A 310 32.01 5.93 -6.03
N MET A 311 33.23 6.10 -5.53
CA MET A 311 34.10 7.19 -5.95
C MET A 311 34.66 7.00 -7.36
N GLU A 312 34.91 5.77 -7.82
CA GLU A 312 35.28 5.46 -9.18
C GLU A 312 34.10 5.71 -10.15
N ALA A 313 32.90 5.27 -9.80
CA ALA A 313 31.69 5.54 -10.57
C ALA A 313 31.40 7.05 -10.68
N ILE A 314 31.56 7.81 -9.61
CA ILE A 314 31.43 9.27 -9.62
C ILE A 314 32.50 9.90 -10.53
N LYS A 315 33.73 9.41 -10.50
CA LYS A 315 34.83 9.91 -11.32
C LYS A 315 34.59 9.63 -12.83
N GLU A 316 34.14 8.42 -13.17
CA GLU A 316 33.74 8.08 -14.54
C GLU A 316 32.56 8.93 -15.02
N TYR A 317 31.53 9.08 -14.20
CA TYR A 317 30.35 9.87 -14.53
C TYR A 317 30.69 11.35 -14.76
N ILE A 318 31.55 11.95 -13.92
CA ILE A 318 32.02 13.33 -14.12
C ILE A 318 32.86 13.43 -15.40
N GLY A 319 33.63 12.39 -15.75
CA GLY A 319 34.39 12.34 -17.01
C GLY A 319 33.52 12.28 -18.28
N LEU A 320 32.28 11.83 -18.15
CA LEU A 320 31.30 11.79 -19.25
C LEU A 320 30.48 13.07 -19.37
N LEU A 321 30.49 13.92 -18.32
CA LEU A 321 29.78 15.21 -18.33
C LEU A 321 30.69 16.34 -18.80
N ASP A 322 30.17 17.18 -19.68
CA ASP A 322 30.84 18.43 -20.10
C ASP A 322 30.63 19.51 -19.01
N VAL A 323 31.34 19.34 -17.89
CA VAL A 323 31.26 20.27 -16.74
C VAL A 323 32.50 21.15 -16.70
N PRO A 324 32.39 22.44 -16.44
CA PRO A 324 33.54 23.30 -16.17
C PRO A 324 34.21 22.84 -14.87
N ASN A 325 35.55 22.68 -14.90
CA ASN A 325 36.38 22.27 -13.77
C ASN A 325 36.04 20.91 -13.14
N PRO A 326 36.08 19.78 -13.88
CA PRO A 326 35.69 18.47 -13.38
C PRO A 326 36.50 18.02 -12.13
N LYS A 327 37.73 18.51 -11.97
CA LYS A 327 38.57 18.21 -10.80
C LYS A 327 38.02 18.85 -9.51
N GLU A 328 37.51 20.05 -9.56
CA GLU A 328 36.93 20.75 -8.42
C GLU A 328 35.59 20.13 -8.02
N VAL A 329 34.77 19.75 -9.02
CA VAL A 329 33.51 19.04 -8.79
C VAL A 329 33.76 17.69 -8.12
N LEU A 330 34.78 16.93 -8.56
CA LEU A 330 35.17 15.68 -7.95
C LEU A 330 35.63 15.84 -6.50
N GLN A 331 36.47 16.85 -6.23
CA GLN A 331 36.95 17.14 -4.87
C GLN A 331 35.78 17.52 -3.94
N TYR A 332 34.85 18.33 -4.43
CA TYR A 332 33.66 18.70 -3.67
C TYR A 332 32.80 17.46 -3.32
N LEU A 333 32.52 16.59 -4.28
CA LEU A 333 31.75 15.37 -4.06
C LEU A 333 32.46 14.39 -3.14
N GLN A 334 33.78 14.27 -3.25
CA GLN A 334 34.58 13.45 -2.33
C GLN A 334 34.51 13.96 -0.88
N LYS A 335 34.56 15.28 -0.70
CA LYS A 335 34.42 15.89 0.61
C LYS A 335 33.03 15.64 1.19
N LYS A 336 31.97 15.82 0.39
CA LYS A 336 30.57 15.59 0.81
C LYS A 336 30.31 14.13 1.14
N TYR A 337 30.82 13.21 0.35
CA TYR A 337 30.69 11.78 0.62
C TYR A 337 31.31 11.40 1.98
N ARG A 338 32.52 11.90 2.30
CA ARG A 338 33.15 11.68 3.59
C ARG A 338 32.38 12.29 4.76
N GLU A 339 31.83 13.51 4.57
CA GLU A 339 30.99 14.17 5.59
C GLU A 339 29.75 13.31 5.91
N ILE A 340 29.08 12.76 4.89
CA ILE A 340 27.88 11.92 5.05
C ILE A 340 28.24 10.56 5.65
N SER A 341 29.31 9.91 5.19
CA SER A 341 29.76 8.61 5.70
C SER A 341 30.16 8.67 7.17
N ASN A 342 30.70 9.80 7.63
CA ASN A 342 31.06 10.02 9.04
C ASN A 342 29.85 10.33 9.95
N VAL A 343 28.69 10.65 9.39
CA VAL A 343 27.45 10.92 10.15
C VAL A 343 26.59 9.65 10.27
N LEU A 344 26.78 8.68 9.35
CA LEU A 344 26.00 7.43 9.29
C LEU A 344 26.74 6.23 9.93
N GLY A 345 27.99 6.39 10.36
CA GLY A 345 28.77 5.43 11.17
C GLY A 345 28.82 5.93 12.60
#